data_21c878b9f2182b8a4bca33cb7de942e5
#
_entry.id   21c878b9f2182b8a4bca33cb7de942e5
#
_cell.length_a   1.000
_cell.length_b   1.000
_cell.length_c   1.000
_cell.angle_alpha   90.00
_cell.angle_beta   90.00
_cell.angle_gamma   90.00
#
_symmetry.space_group_name_H-M   'P 1'
#
loop_
_entity.id
_entity.type
_entity.pdbx_description
1 polymer ?
#
loop_
_entity_poly.entity_id
_entity_poly.type
_entity_poly.pdbx_seq_one_letter_code
_entity_poly.pdbx_strand_id
1 'polypeptide(L)'
;PKTENELDFSFSGLKSSVLQFIDRCKRKGESFVPADLAASYQETAFEALLLRARKAIEQYHPKQMVLAGGVAANSCLREKVSVDLTNQYPDVEFIIPPLSCCTDNAAMIGVAGTVAYLHGERGDFDLTANPGMELER
;
A
#
# COMPACT_ATOMS: atom_id res chain seq x y z
N PRO A 1 -17.13 -5.12 0.92
CA PRO A 1 -17.78 -4.00 1.56
C PRO A 1 -17.79 -2.82 0.60
N LYS A 2 -18.95 -2.21 0.39
CA LYS A 2 -19.01 -0.95 -0.33
C LYS A 2 -18.34 0.08 0.57
N THR A 3 -17.19 0.56 0.18
CA THR A 3 -16.54 1.72 0.80
C THR A 3 -17.31 2.96 0.36
N GLU A 4 -17.48 3.93 1.23
CA GLU A 4 -18.25 5.15 0.95
C GLU A 4 -17.56 6.03 -0.11
N ASN A 5 -16.25 5.83 -0.32
CA ASN A 5 -15.46 6.52 -1.31
C ASN A 5 -14.93 5.53 -2.36
N GLU A 6 -14.99 5.89 -3.63
CA GLU A 6 -14.49 5.06 -4.75
C GLU A 6 -13.00 4.77 -4.70
N LEU A 7 -12.22 5.59 -4.00
CA LEU A 7 -10.77 5.43 -3.83
C LEU A 7 -10.39 4.58 -2.61
N ASP A 8 -11.34 4.28 -1.72
CA ASP A 8 -11.09 3.43 -0.56
C ASP A 8 -10.93 1.97 -0.99
N PHE A 9 -10.14 1.22 -0.24
CA PHE A 9 -9.99 -0.21 -0.42
C PHE A 9 -9.92 -0.95 0.91
N SER A 10 -10.36 -2.20 0.90
CA SER A 10 -10.33 -3.09 2.05
C SER A 10 -9.87 -4.47 1.63
N PHE A 11 -8.84 -4.96 2.29
CA PHE A 11 -8.31 -6.31 2.10
C PHE A 11 -8.93 -7.36 3.02
N SER A 12 -9.74 -6.96 4.00
CA SER A 12 -10.39 -7.88 4.93
C SER A 12 -11.29 -8.90 4.22
N GLY A 13 -12.06 -8.46 3.22
CA GLY A 13 -12.88 -9.33 2.40
C GLY A 13 -12.06 -10.32 1.56
N LEU A 14 -10.94 -9.88 1.00
CA LEU A 14 -10.07 -10.73 0.21
C LEU A 14 -9.42 -11.82 1.09
N LYS A 15 -8.93 -11.46 2.27
CA LYS A 15 -8.40 -12.42 3.26
C LYS A 15 -9.47 -13.47 3.64
N SER A 16 -10.68 -13.02 3.94
CA SER A 16 -11.79 -13.91 4.32
C SER A 16 -12.18 -14.87 3.19
N SER A 17 -12.17 -14.41 1.95
CA SER A 17 -12.50 -15.24 0.78
C SER A 17 -11.51 -16.39 0.59
N VAL A 18 -10.21 -16.14 0.80
CA VAL A 18 -9.18 -17.19 0.75
C VAL A 18 -9.37 -18.22 1.85
N LEU A 19 -9.64 -17.78 3.08
CA LEU A 19 -9.91 -18.70 4.20
C LEU A 19 -11.14 -19.56 3.93
N GLN A 20 -12.22 -18.97 3.41
CA GLN A 20 -13.42 -19.70 3.01
C GLN A 20 -13.17 -20.69 1.87
N PHE A 21 -12.33 -20.32 0.89
CA PHE A 21 -11.93 -21.22 -0.18
C PHE A 21 -11.19 -22.46 0.38
N ILE A 22 -10.19 -22.24 1.22
CA ILE A 22 -9.42 -23.32 1.86
C ILE A 22 -10.33 -24.24 2.67
N ASP A 23 -11.23 -23.68 3.46
CA ASP A 23 -12.19 -24.42 4.27
C ASP A 23 -13.17 -25.23 3.40
N ARG A 24 -13.60 -24.69 2.30
CA ARG A 24 -14.47 -25.39 1.34
C ARG A 24 -13.73 -26.60 0.73
N CYS A 25 -12.50 -26.41 0.28
CA CYS A 25 -11.69 -27.50 -0.27
C CYS A 25 -11.50 -28.63 0.76
N LYS A 26 -11.16 -28.27 2.00
CA LYS A 26 -11.02 -29.26 3.09
C LYS A 26 -12.30 -30.06 3.31
N ARG A 27 -13.47 -29.40 3.37
CA ARG A 27 -14.76 -30.06 3.59
C ARG A 27 -15.18 -30.98 2.45
N LYS A 28 -14.81 -30.63 1.21
CA LYS A 28 -15.16 -31.41 0.02
C LYS A 28 -14.12 -32.46 -0.35
N GLY A 29 -12.97 -32.50 0.31
CA GLY A 29 -11.84 -33.36 -0.07
C GLY A 29 -11.19 -32.92 -1.40
N GLU A 30 -11.40 -31.67 -1.83
CA GLU A 30 -10.79 -31.09 -3.03
C GLU A 30 -9.35 -30.66 -2.71
N SER A 31 -8.42 -30.95 -3.62
CA SER A 31 -7.04 -30.48 -3.55
C SER A 31 -6.87 -29.18 -4.31
N PHE A 32 -5.93 -28.35 -3.89
CA PHE A 32 -5.47 -27.18 -4.62
C PHE A 32 -3.96 -27.02 -4.46
N VAL A 33 -3.33 -26.28 -5.37
CA VAL A 33 -1.91 -25.95 -5.30
C VAL A 33 -1.74 -24.66 -4.49
N PRO A 34 -1.09 -24.70 -3.31
CA PRO A 34 -0.93 -23.51 -2.48
C PRO A 34 -0.22 -22.36 -3.18
N ALA A 35 0.76 -22.65 -4.04
CA ALA A 35 1.48 -21.64 -4.81
C ALA A 35 0.56 -20.88 -5.79
N ASP A 36 -0.34 -21.58 -6.47
CA ASP A 36 -1.29 -20.98 -7.40
C ASP A 36 -2.31 -20.10 -6.65
N LEU A 37 -2.77 -20.55 -5.48
CA LEU A 37 -3.64 -19.77 -4.62
C LEU A 37 -2.94 -18.49 -4.12
N ALA A 38 -1.67 -18.59 -3.72
CA ALA A 38 -0.88 -17.43 -3.28
C ALA A 38 -0.65 -16.44 -4.43
N ALA A 39 -0.33 -16.92 -5.63
CA ALA A 39 -0.17 -16.09 -6.82
C ALA A 39 -1.47 -15.37 -7.18
N SER A 40 -2.59 -16.09 -7.20
CA SER A 40 -3.92 -15.52 -7.46
C SER A 40 -4.34 -14.48 -6.43
N TYR A 41 -4.04 -14.73 -5.15
CA TYR A 41 -4.28 -13.76 -4.08
C TYR A 41 -3.47 -12.48 -4.27
N GLN A 42 -2.17 -12.62 -4.54
CA GLN A 42 -1.27 -11.49 -4.76
C GLN A 42 -1.71 -10.65 -5.97
N GLU A 43 -2.02 -11.31 -7.08
CA GLU A 43 -2.50 -10.66 -8.30
C GLU A 43 -3.79 -9.86 -8.03
N THR A 44 -4.77 -10.49 -7.40
CA THR A 44 -6.05 -9.84 -7.07
C THR A 44 -5.87 -8.64 -6.14
N ALA A 45 -4.97 -8.76 -5.14
CA ALA A 45 -4.68 -7.66 -4.21
C ALA A 45 -4.04 -6.47 -4.94
N PHE A 46 -3.08 -6.72 -5.82
CA PHE A 46 -2.39 -5.65 -6.54
C PHE A 46 -3.26 -5.03 -7.62
N GLU A 47 -4.07 -5.81 -8.34
CA GLU A 47 -5.04 -5.25 -9.28
C GLU A 47 -6.06 -4.33 -8.57
N ALA A 48 -6.47 -4.69 -7.36
CA ALA A 48 -7.35 -3.82 -6.57
C ALA A 48 -6.67 -2.49 -6.18
N LEU A 49 -5.37 -2.49 -5.89
CA LEU A 49 -4.57 -1.28 -5.63
C LEU A 49 -4.41 -0.45 -6.91
N LEU A 50 -3.98 -1.08 -8.00
CA LEU A 50 -3.73 -0.41 -9.27
C LEU A 50 -4.99 0.20 -9.87
N LEU A 51 -6.14 -0.47 -9.72
CA LEU A 51 -7.43 0.08 -10.17
C LEU A 51 -7.74 1.42 -9.49
N ARG A 52 -7.47 1.53 -8.18
CA ARG A 52 -7.68 2.77 -7.44
C ARG A 52 -6.62 3.81 -7.74
N ALA A 53 -5.38 3.38 -7.94
CA ALA A 53 -4.32 4.27 -8.40
C ALA A 53 -4.67 4.91 -9.75
N ARG A 54 -5.15 4.13 -10.73
CA ARG A 54 -5.63 4.63 -12.03
C ARG A 54 -6.76 5.65 -11.85
N LYS A 55 -7.78 5.31 -11.07
CA LYS A 55 -8.89 6.24 -10.77
C LYS A 55 -8.41 7.53 -10.11
N ALA A 56 -7.48 7.46 -9.18
CA ALA A 56 -6.92 8.64 -8.53
C ALA A 56 -6.14 9.51 -9.52
N ILE A 57 -5.33 8.90 -10.40
CA ILE A 57 -4.61 9.61 -11.45
C ILE A 57 -5.58 10.32 -12.39
N GLU A 58 -6.62 9.62 -12.85
CA GLU A 58 -7.64 10.16 -13.76
C GLU A 58 -8.48 11.27 -13.12
N GLN A 59 -8.71 11.20 -11.82
CA GLN A 59 -9.51 12.17 -11.09
C GLN A 59 -8.73 13.44 -10.69
N TYR A 60 -7.48 13.26 -10.23
CA TYR A 60 -6.69 14.33 -9.62
C TYR A 60 -5.56 14.85 -10.50
N HIS A 61 -5.23 14.17 -11.58
CA HIS A 61 -4.13 14.52 -12.49
C HIS A 61 -2.83 14.90 -11.77
N PRO A 62 -2.32 14.03 -10.86
CA PRO A 62 -1.14 14.34 -10.07
C PRO A 62 0.09 14.40 -10.96
N LYS A 63 1.05 15.27 -10.61
CA LYS A 63 2.36 15.30 -11.25
C LYS A 63 3.25 14.14 -10.80
N GLN A 64 3.06 13.70 -9.56
CA GLN A 64 3.86 12.65 -8.94
C GLN A 64 2.97 11.68 -8.18
N MET A 65 3.36 10.41 -8.18
CA MET A 65 2.75 9.35 -7.37
C MET A 65 3.83 8.55 -6.67
N VAL A 66 3.69 8.37 -5.37
CA VAL A 66 4.71 7.71 -4.54
C VAL A 66 4.19 6.35 -4.08
N LEU A 67 4.98 5.30 -4.32
CA LEU A 67 4.76 3.99 -3.72
C LEU A 67 5.51 3.93 -2.38
N ALA A 68 4.82 3.78 -1.24
CA ALA A 68 5.42 3.80 0.08
C ALA A 68 4.89 2.66 0.98
N GLY A 69 5.56 2.44 2.12
CA GLY A 69 5.19 1.44 3.12
C GLY A 69 5.76 0.04 2.85
N GLY A 70 5.59 -0.89 3.81
CA GLY A 70 6.21 -2.21 3.78
C GLY A 70 5.88 -3.05 2.55
N VAL A 71 4.64 -2.96 2.04
CA VAL A 71 4.22 -3.69 0.84
C VAL A 71 4.91 -3.16 -0.43
N ALA A 72 5.44 -1.93 -0.42
CA ALA A 72 6.26 -1.38 -1.49
C ALA A 72 7.58 -2.15 -1.72
N ALA A 73 7.98 -3.03 -0.81
CA ALA A 73 9.10 -3.94 -0.99
C ALA A 73 8.77 -5.14 -1.90
N ASN A 74 7.49 -5.41 -2.17
CA ASN A 74 7.08 -6.54 -3.01
C ASN A 74 7.50 -6.31 -4.47
N SER A 75 8.26 -7.24 -5.03
CA SER A 75 8.82 -7.13 -6.39
C SER A 75 7.74 -7.06 -7.47
N CYS A 76 6.68 -7.86 -7.35
CA CYS A 76 5.58 -7.86 -8.32
C CYS A 76 4.84 -6.51 -8.34
N LEU A 77 4.54 -5.92 -7.16
CA LEU A 77 3.92 -4.60 -7.09
C LEU A 77 4.81 -3.52 -7.69
N ARG A 78 6.12 -3.56 -7.40
CA ARG A 78 7.10 -2.62 -7.96
C ARG A 78 7.15 -2.70 -9.48
N GLU A 79 7.18 -3.92 -10.03
CA GLU A 79 7.16 -4.15 -11.47
C GLU A 79 5.89 -3.59 -12.11
N LYS A 80 4.72 -3.90 -11.56
CA LYS A 80 3.44 -3.38 -12.05
C LYS A 80 3.38 -1.84 -12.03
N VAL A 81 3.92 -1.19 -11.01
CA VAL A 81 3.96 0.28 -10.96
C VAL A 81 4.98 0.82 -11.95
N SER A 82 6.22 0.27 -11.98
CA SER A 82 7.30 0.79 -12.82
C SER A 82 7.10 0.52 -14.32
N VAL A 83 6.34 -0.51 -14.68
CA VAL A 83 6.10 -0.87 -16.09
C VAL A 83 4.68 -0.48 -16.50
N ASP A 84 3.65 -1.03 -15.84
CA ASP A 84 2.27 -0.88 -16.31
C ASP A 84 1.76 0.56 -16.14
N LEU A 85 1.89 1.13 -14.93
CA LEU A 85 1.40 2.49 -14.68
C LEU A 85 2.26 3.54 -15.39
N THR A 86 3.58 3.39 -15.41
CA THR A 86 4.47 4.34 -16.08
C THR A 86 4.19 4.39 -17.60
N ASN A 87 3.96 3.23 -18.23
CA ASN A 87 3.61 3.20 -19.64
C ASN A 87 2.22 3.78 -19.93
N GLN A 88 1.28 3.56 -19.01
CA GLN A 88 -0.10 4.05 -19.16
C GLN A 88 -0.23 5.55 -18.91
N TYR A 89 0.60 6.11 -18.01
CA TYR A 89 0.55 7.52 -17.57
C TYR A 89 1.94 8.16 -17.66
N PRO A 90 2.46 8.41 -18.88
CA PRO A 90 3.82 8.92 -19.07
C PRO A 90 4.04 10.33 -18.51
N ASP A 91 2.98 11.09 -18.28
CA ASP A 91 3.05 12.43 -17.71
C ASP A 91 3.09 12.44 -16.17
N VAL A 92 2.97 11.28 -15.53
CA VAL A 92 3.03 11.12 -14.07
C VAL A 92 4.38 10.54 -13.67
N GLU A 93 5.10 11.22 -12.79
CA GLU A 93 6.34 10.71 -12.22
C GLU A 93 6.04 9.69 -11.11
N PHE A 94 6.45 8.43 -11.29
CA PHE A 94 6.30 7.39 -10.26
C PHE A 94 7.58 7.26 -9.45
N ILE A 95 7.49 7.58 -8.15
CA ILE A 95 8.60 7.50 -7.20
C ILE A 95 8.49 6.17 -6.44
N ILE A 96 9.46 5.28 -6.67
CA ILE A 96 9.56 3.98 -6.01
C ILE A 96 10.82 3.99 -5.14
N PRO A 97 10.69 3.98 -3.80
CA PRO A 97 11.84 4.11 -2.90
C PRO A 97 12.75 2.87 -2.96
N PRO A 98 14.03 3.00 -2.58
CA PRO A 98 14.90 1.86 -2.34
C PRO A 98 14.29 0.91 -1.30
N LEU A 99 14.63 -0.39 -1.36
CA LEU A 99 14.10 -1.39 -0.43
C LEU A 99 14.37 -1.05 1.03
N SER A 100 15.51 -0.44 1.34
CA SER A 100 15.88 0.03 2.67
C SER A 100 14.97 1.13 3.24
N CYS A 101 14.19 1.78 2.38
CA CYS A 101 13.25 2.85 2.77
C CYS A 101 11.79 2.39 2.75
N CYS A 102 11.51 1.11 2.45
CA CYS A 102 10.15 0.59 2.41
C CYS A 102 9.56 0.26 3.79
N THR A 103 10.42 0.03 4.78
CA THR A 103 10.03 -0.26 6.17
C THR A 103 10.49 0.87 7.09
N ASP A 104 10.02 0.84 8.33
CA ASP A 104 10.41 1.80 9.36
C ASP A 104 11.93 1.88 9.48
N ASN A 105 12.47 3.10 9.48
CA ASN A 105 13.89 3.33 9.60
C ASN A 105 14.16 4.68 10.30
N ALA A 106 15.30 4.77 10.96
CA ALA A 106 15.66 5.97 11.71
C ALA A 106 15.87 7.22 10.83
N ALA A 107 16.24 7.02 9.55
CA ALA A 107 16.49 8.14 8.63
C ALA A 107 15.20 8.91 8.33
N MET A 108 14.08 8.23 8.10
CA MET A 108 12.79 8.89 7.86
C MET A 108 12.32 9.71 9.07
N ILE A 109 12.54 9.20 10.28
CA ILE A 109 12.22 9.91 11.52
C ILE A 109 13.16 11.10 11.72
N GLY A 110 14.45 10.92 11.44
CA GLY A 110 15.44 12.01 11.49
C GLY A 110 15.10 13.15 10.53
N VAL A 111 14.66 12.84 9.31
CA VAL A 111 14.24 13.85 8.33
C VAL A 111 12.98 14.58 8.82
N ALA A 112 11.93 13.84 9.23
CA ALA A 112 10.71 14.46 9.76
C ALA A 112 10.97 15.33 10.97
N GLY A 113 11.77 14.84 11.93
CA GLY A 113 12.17 15.61 13.12
C GLY A 113 13.00 16.85 12.78
N THR A 114 13.87 16.78 11.76
CA THR A 114 14.64 17.94 11.30
C THR A 114 13.73 19.01 10.71
N VAL A 115 12.76 18.62 9.89
CA VAL A 115 11.78 19.55 9.32
C VAL A 115 10.96 20.21 10.43
N ALA A 116 10.41 19.44 11.36
CA ALA A 116 9.68 19.96 12.52
C ALA A 116 10.54 20.94 13.35
N TYR A 117 11.80 20.54 13.61
CA TYR A 117 12.75 21.41 14.33
C TYR A 117 12.99 22.75 13.63
N LEU A 118 13.18 22.77 12.32
CA LEU A 118 13.37 24.00 11.54
C LEU A 118 12.13 24.89 11.52
N HIS A 119 10.93 24.32 11.65
CA HIS A 119 9.68 25.05 11.78
C HIS A 119 9.38 25.50 13.23
N GLY A 120 10.30 25.27 14.16
CA GLY A 120 10.18 25.73 15.53
C GLY A 120 9.41 24.77 16.46
N GLU A 121 9.02 23.61 15.99
CA GLU A 121 8.37 22.60 16.83
C GLU A 121 9.35 22.05 17.87
N ARG A 122 8.91 21.95 19.10
CA ARG A 122 9.67 21.42 20.23
C ARG A 122 8.75 20.60 21.12
N GLY A 123 9.23 19.46 21.57
CA GLY A 123 8.58 18.65 22.59
C GLY A 123 9.22 18.86 23.94
N ASP A 124 8.45 18.78 25.01
CA ASP A 124 8.92 18.75 26.39
C ASP A 124 9.17 17.31 26.86
N PHE A 125 9.72 17.15 28.07
CA PHE A 125 10.05 15.84 28.65
C PHE A 125 8.81 15.01 29.05
N ASP A 126 7.62 15.57 29.01
CA ASP A 126 6.33 14.91 29.22
C ASP A 126 5.73 14.36 27.94
N LEU A 127 6.39 14.51 26.78
CA LEU A 127 5.96 13.97 25.50
C LEU A 127 5.77 12.45 25.58
N THR A 128 4.55 11.99 25.34
CA THR A 128 4.19 10.57 25.32
C THR A 128 3.84 10.12 23.92
N ALA A 129 4.14 8.84 23.60
CA ALA A 129 3.74 8.26 22.33
C ALA A 129 2.22 8.11 22.25
N ASN A 130 1.62 8.58 21.16
CA ASN A 130 0.21 8.40 20.87
C ASN A 130 0.03 7.49 19.64
N PRO A 131 -0.21 6.17 19.82
CA PRO A 131 -0.36 5.24 18.72
C PRO A 131 -1.64 5.43 17.93
N GLY A 132 -2.61 6.18 18.44
CA GLY A 132 -3.89 6.50 17.80
C GLY A 132 -3.93 7.91 17.19
N MET A 133 -2.76 8.57 17.01
CA MET A 133 -2.71 9.90 16.41
C MET A 133 -3.21 9.83 14.96
N GLU A 134 -4.25 10.61 14.66
CA GLU A 134 -4.80 10.74 13.32
C GLU A 134 -3.95 11.72 12.49
N LEU A 135 -3.89 11.49 11.17
CA LEU A 135 -3.34 12.47 10.26
C LEU A 135 -4.29 13.66 10.19
N GLU A 136 -3.78 14.86 10.41
CA GLU A 136 -4.55 16.08 10.19
C GLU A 136 -4.93 16.17 8.70
N ARG A 137 -6.20 16.48 8.43
CA ARG A 137 -6.75 16.61 7.09
C ARG A 137 -6.66 18.04 6.59
#